data_f81f6a7777ed2bec58a40e9f85fe93eb
#
_entry.id   f81f6a7777ed2bec58a40e9f85fe93eb
#
_cell.length_a   1.000
_cell.length_b   1.000
_cell.length_c   1.000
_cell.angle_alpha   90.00
_cell.angle_beta   90.00
_cell.angle_gamma   90.00
#
_symmetry.space_group_name_H-M   'P 1'
#
loop_
_entity.id
_entity.type
_entity.pdbx_description
1 polymer ?
#
loop_
_entity_poly.entity_id
_entity_poly.type
_entity_poly.pdbx_seq_one_letter_code
_entity_poly.pdbx_strand_id
1 'polypeptide(L)'
;MLENVGANLKVSCQEVFAPVVALYRYDTTAQAIEAATNSEFGLQAGLFTHDERIIAAAIDGIEVGGLMVNDVSSFRIDHMPYGGVKLSGFGREGVRYAIEEMTEMKLVTFNRRP
;
A
#
# COMPACT_ATOMS: atom_id res chain seq x y z
N MET A 1 9.55 -18.35 -10.08
CA MET A 1 10.40 -17.21 -9.68
C MET A 1 11.17 -16.76 -10.89
N LEU A 2 11.21 -15.47 -11.18
CA LEU A 2 11.90 -14.88 -12.34
C LEU A 2 12.96 -13.90 -11.87
N GLU A 3 14.11 -13.88 -12.52
CA GLU A 3 15.19 -12.93 -12.27
C GLU A 3 15.56 -12.20 -13.56
N ASN A 4 16.14 -11.02 -13.44
CA ASN A 4 16.61 -10.20 -14.58
C ASN A 4 15.48 -9.88 -15.59
N VAL A 5 14.27 -9.67 -15.10
CA VAL A 5 13.12 -9.32 -15.93
C VAL A 5 13.19 -7.84 -16.30
N GLY A 6 13.10 -7.53 -17.58
CA GLY A 6 13.09 -6.14 -18.04
C GLY A 6 11.82 -5.40 -17.55
N ALA A 7 11.98 -4.15 -17.13
CA ALA A 7 10.90 -3.34 -16.57
C ALA A 7 9.74 -3.11 -17.55
N ASN A 8 9.99 -3.19 -18.86
CA ASN A 8 8.99 -3.00 -19.91
C ASN A 8 8.21 -4.28 -20.29
N LEU A 9 8.53 -5.41 -19.67
CA LEU A 9 7.82 -6.66 -19.93
C LEU A 9 6.49 -6.67 -19.17
N LYS A 10 5.48 -7.30 -19.76
CA LYS A 10 4.14 -7.39 -19.17
C LYS A 10 4.15 -7.98 -17.75
N VAL A 11 5.02 -8.95 -17.49
CA VAL A 11 5.17 -9.56 -16.16
C VAL A 11 5.73 -8.59 -15.11
N SER A 12 6.34 -7.49 -15.51
CA SER A 12 6.88 -6.45 -14.62
C SER A 12 5.91 -5.28 -14.41
N CYS A 13 5.07 -4.98 -15.41
CA CYS A 13 4.23 -3.78 -15.42
C CYS A 13 2.72 -4.08 -15.39
N GLN A 14 2.30 -5.34 -15.52
CA GLN A 14 0.89 -5.72 -15.44
C GLN A 14 0.67 -6.75 -14.33
N GLU A 15 -0.54 -6.76 -13.80
CA GLU A 15 -0.93 -7.76 -12.82
C GLU A 15 -0.95 -9.16 -13.44
N VAL A 16 -0.27 -10.10 -12.80
CA VAL A 16 -0.16 -11.49 -13.26
C VAL A 16 -0.97 -12.39 -12.33
N PHE A 17 -2.11 -12.87 -12.79
CA PHE A 17 -2.94 -13.84 -12.06
C PHE A 17 -2.37 -15.26 -12.12
N ALA A 18 -1.18 -15.46 -11.57
CA ALA A 18 -0.49 -16.75 -11.51
C ALA A 18 0.53 -16.76 -10.35
N PRO A 19 0.99 -17.93 -9.89
CA PRO A 19 2.01 -18.06 -8.84
C PRO A 19 3.41 -17.64 -9.35
N VAL A 20 3.55 -16.39 -9.74
CA VAL A 20 4.78 -15.81 -10.28
C VAL A 20 5.28 -14.72 -9.33
N VAL A 21 6.60 -14.69 -9.11
CA VAL A 21 7.30 -13.60 -8.43
C VAL A 21 8.53 -13.22 -9.25
N ALA A 22 8.71 -11.93 -9.46
CA ALA A 22 9.91 -11.36 -10.07
C ALA A 22 10.84 -10.82 -8.98
N LEU A 23 12.13 -11.11 -9.10
CA LEU A 23 13.18 -10.64 -8.19
C LEU A 23 14.03 -9.59 -8.89
N TYR A 24 14.19 -8.47 -8.23
CA TYR A 24 15.05 -7.37 -8.69
C TYR A 24 16.13 -7.08 -7.64
N ARG A 25 17.35 -6.94 -8.11
CA ARG A 25 18.48 -6.52 -7.26
C ARG A 25 18.55 -5.01 -7.24
N TYR A 26 19.01 -4.47 -6.14
CA TYR A 26 19.26 -3.05 -5.98
C TYR A 26 20.60 -2.86 -5.24
N ASP A 27 21.27 -1.74 -5.49
CA ASP A 27 22.53 -1.39 -4.86
C ASP A 27 22.35 -0.44 -3.68
N THR A 28 21.26 0.35 -3.69
CA THR A 28 20.96 1.31 -2.63
C THR A 28 19.49 1.24 -2.23
N THR A 29 19.18 1.56 -0.98
CA THR A 29 17.81 1.63 -0.47
C THR A 29 16.97 2.64 -1.26
N ALA A 30 17.55 3.76 -1.69
CA ALA A 30 16.85 4.74 -2.51
C ALA A 30 16.36 4.15 -3.84
N GLN A 31 17.20 3.36 -4.52
CA GLN A 31 16.80 2.63 -5.73
C GLN A 31 15.67 1.64 -5.47
N ALA A 32 15.69 0.94 -4.34
CA ALA A 32 14.64 0.00 -3.97
C ALA A 32 13.30 0.72 -3.74
N ILE A 33 13.32 1.85 -3.03
CA ILE A 33 12.13 2.67 -2.77
C ILE A 33 11.57 3.24 -4.08
N GLU A 34 12.43 3.80 -4.94
CA GLU A 34 12.04 4.31 -6.25
C GLU A 34 11.42 3.21 -7.12
N ALA A 35 12.05 2.04 -7.18
CA ALA A 35 11.53 0.90 -7.95
C ALA A 35 10.18 0.41 -7.41
N ALA A 36 10.01 0.38 -6.08
CA ALA A 36 8.76 -0.04 -5.45
C ALA A 36 7.61 0.94 -5.71
N THR A 37 7.90 2.25 -5.79
CA THR A 37 6.85 3.26 -6.06
C THR A 37 6.61 3.50 -7.55
N ASN A 38 7.57 3.18 -8.42
CA ASN A 38 7.46 3.36 -9.88
C ASN A 38 6.58 2.27 -10.52
N SER A 39 5.31 2.26 -10.14
CA SER A 39 4.28 1.35 -10.62
C SER A 39 2.96 2.09 -10.75
N GLU A 40 2.11 1.67 -11.69
CA GLU A 40 0.73 2.13 -11.78
C GLU A 40 -0.15 1.59 -10.65
N PHE A 41 0.34 0.61 -9.90
CA PHE A 41 -0.34 -0.01 -8.76
C PHE A 41 0.26 0.45 -7.43
N GLY A 42 -0.55 0.40 -6.38
CA GLY A 42 -0.13 0.78 -5.04
C GLY A 42 -1.05 0.20 -3.96
N LEU A 43 -1.18 -1.13 -3.87
CA LEU A 43 -2.03 -1.75 -2.86
C LEU A 43 -1.31 -1.86 -1.54
N GLN A 44 -0.34 -2.74 -1.44
CA GLN A 44 0.46 -2.95 -0.22
C GLN A 44 1.91 -3.27 -0.56
N ALA A 45 2.81 -2.89 0.33
CA ALA A 45 4.22 -3.26 0.29
C ALA A 45 4.68 -3.87 1.62
N GLY A 46 5.67 -4.75 1.57
CA GLY A 46 6.37 -5.29 2.73
C GLY A 46 7.81 -4.79 2.76
N LEU A 47 8.28 -4.36 3.92
CA LEU A 47 9.63 -3.88 4.15
C LEU A 47 10.27 -4.66 5.31
N PHE A 48 11.40 -5.29 5.08
CA PHE A 48 12.14 -6.03 6.11
C PHE A 48 13.43 -5.29 6.46
N THR A 49 13.45 -4.60 7.59
CA THR A 49 14.60 -3.88 8.11
C THR A 49 14.40 -3.51 9.59
N HIS A 50 15.51 -3.30 10.31
CA HIS A 50 15.51 -2.72 11.65
C HIS A 50 16.14 -1.30 11.68
N ASP A 51 16.55 -0.76 10.54
CA ASP A 51 17.05 0.62 10.45
C ASP A 51 15.89 1.60 10.34
N GLU A 52 15.65 2.37 11.40
CA GLU A 52 14.57 3.36 11.48
C GLU A 52 14.65 4.44 10.39
N ARG A 53 15.86 4.76 9.90
CA ARG A 53 16.05 5.73 8.80
C ARG A 53 15.53 5.16 7.49
N ILE A 54 15.73 3.87 7.26
CA ILE A 54 15.19 3.17 6.08
C ILE A 54 13.67 3.07 6.20
N ILE A 55 13.15 2.78 7.39
CA ILE A 55 11.70 2.74 7.63
C ILE A 55 11.07 4.10 7.33
N ALA A 56 11.63 5.18 7.87
CA ALA A 56 11.14 6.54 7.63
C ALA A 56 11.18 6.90 6.13
N ALA A 57 12.29 6.63 5.45
CA ALA A 57 12.42 6.88 4.02
C ALA A 57 11.42 6.07 3.18
N ALA A 58 11.11 4.84 3.58
CA ALA A 58 10.13 4.00 2.90
C ALA A 58 8.69 4.49 3.13
N ILE A 59 8.36 4.95 4.35
CA ILE A 59 7.06 5.56 4.66
C ILE A 59 6.81 6.78 3.76
N ASP A 60 7.81 7.63 3.60
CA ASP A 60 7.70 8.84 2.80
C ASP A 60 7.75 8.59 1.29
N GLY A 61 8.49 7.56 0.86
CA GLY A 61 8.81 7.34 -0.55
C GLY A 61 7.99 6.26 -1.26
N ILE A 62 7.36 5.31 -0.55
CA ILE A 62 6.58 4.24 -1.20
C ILE A 62 5.10 4.60 -1.22
N GLU A 63 4.55 4.84 -2.40
CA GLU A 63 3.15 5.22 -2.62
C GLU A 63 2.24 3.98 -2.68
N VAL A 64 1.82 3.50 -1.52
CA VAL A 64 0.92 2.36 -1.36
C VAL A 64 -0.16 2.64 -0.34
N GLY A 65 -1.25 1.88 -0.37
CA GLY A 65 -2.31 1.97 0.62
C GLY A 65 -1.91 1.43 2.00
N GLY A 66 -0.97 0.48 2.05
CA GLY A 66 -0.43 -0.07 3.28
C GLY A 66 1.05 -0.47 3.16
N LEU A 67 1.87 -0.08 4.12
CA LEU A 67 3.26 -0.51 4.24
C LEU A 67 3.43 -1.36 5.49
N MET A 68 3.79 -2.63 5.31
CA MET A 68 4.02 -3.58 6.40
C MET A 68 5.51 -3.62 6.71
N VAL A 69 5.89 -3.18 7.92
CA VAL A 69 7.28 -3.23 8.37
C VAL A 69 7.52 -4.54 9.11
N ASN A 70 8.53 -5.28 8.65
CA ASN A 70 8.91 -6.61 9.12
C ASN A 70 7.80 -7.66 8.96
N ASP A 71 6.91 -7.44 7.98
CA ASP A 71 5.89 -8.41 7.60
C ASP A 71 5.66 -8.40 6.08
N VAL A 72 4.90 -9.35 5.60
CA VAL A 72 4.58 -9.51 4.18
C VAL A 72 3.48 -8.56 3.74
N SER A 73 3.47 -8.18 2.48
CA SER A 73 2.47 -7.30 1.90
C SER A 73 1.04 -7.87 1.90
N SER A 74 0.88 -9.16 2.17
CA SER A 74 -0.45 -9.80 2.29
C SER A 74 -1.02 -9.76 3.71
N PHE A 75 -0.30 -9.18 4.70
CA PHE A 75 -0.81 -9.04 6.06
C PHE A 75 -2.08 -8.19 6.08
N ARG A 76 -3.12 -8.71 6.73
CA ARG A 76 -4.41 -8.02 6.88
C ARG A 76 -5.10 -8.45 8.18
N ILE A 77 -5.74 -7.47 8.84
CA ILE A 77 -6.68 -7.67 9.93
C ILE A 77 -7.96 -6.86 9.64
N ASP A 78 -9.12 -7.37 10.06
CA ASP A 78 -10.44 -6.85 9.62
C ASP A 78 -10.73 -5.39 9.99
N HIS A 79 -10.12 -4.88 11.04
CA HIS A 79 -10.35 -3.51 11.51
C HIS A 79 -9.33 -2.48 11.02
N MET A 80 -8.29 -2.90 10.29
CA MET A 80 -7.34 -1.96 9.69
C MET A 80 -7.91 -1.32 8.42
N PRO A 81 -7.48 -0.09 8.06
CA PRO A 81 -7.79 0.46 6.76
C PRO A 81 -7.09 -0.37 5.68
N TYR A 82 -7.86 -0.96 4.78
CA TYR A 82 -7.34 -1.72 3.66
C TYR A 82 -7.82 -1.12 2.35
N GLY A 83 -6.91 -0.90 1.44
CA GLY A 83 -7.21 -0.36 0.12
C GLY A 83 -5.96 0.19 -0.54
N GLY A 84 -6.04 0.42 -1.83
CA GLY A 84 -4.93 0.89 -2.64
C GLY A 84 -4.97 2.37 -2.96
N VAL A 85 -3.93 2.80 -3.62
CA VAL A 85 -3.81 4.07 -4.32
C VAL A 85 -3.52 3.78 -5.80
N LYS A 86 -3.45 4.79 -6.64
CA LYS A 86 -3.23 4.64 -8.08
C LYS A 86 -4.29 3.71 -8.70
N LEU A 87 -3.92 2.81 -9.61
CA LEU A 87 -4.84 1.84 -10.22
C LEU A 87 -5.28 0.70 -9.29
N SER A 88 -4.71 0.61 -8.09
CA SER A 88 -5.13 -0.40 -7.10
C SER A 88 -6.48 -0.09 -6.42
N GLY A 89 -7.12 1.01 -6.74
CA GLY A 89 -8.50 1.31 -6.33
C GLY A 89 -8.65 2.59 -5.52
N PHE A 90 -9.89 2.81 -5.07
CA PHE A 90 -10.33 3.97 -4.29
C PHE A 90 -10.92 3.53 -2.97
N GLY A 91 -10.93 4.46 -1.99
CA GLY A 91 -11.54 4.23 -0.69
C GLY A 91 -10.72 3.31 0.21
N ARG A 92 -11.31 2.95 1.33
CA ARG A 92 -10.71 2.00 2.28
C ARG A 92 -11.75 1.03 2.80
N GLU A 93 -11.42 -0.24 2.77
CA GLU A 93 -12.15 -1.29 3.47
C GLU A 93 -11.83 -1.26 4.98
N GLY A 94 -12.58 -2.00 5.75
CA GLY A 94 -12.54 -2.01 7.21
C GLY A 94 -13.83 -1.41 7.77
N VAL A 95 -14.36 -2.00 8.84
CA VAL A 95 -15.72 -1.70 9.35
C VAL A 95 -15.95 -0.20 9.56
N ARG A 96 -15.01 0.49 10.21
CA ARG A 96 -15.11 1.92 10.46
C ARG A 96 -15.17 2.73 9.16
N TYR A 97 -14.24 2.46 8.25
CA TYR A 97 -14.10 3.21 7.00
C TYR A 97 -15.28 2.99 6.07
N ALA A 98 -15.78 1.75 5.98
CA ALA A 98 -16.96 1.43 5.21
C ALA A 98 -18.21 2.14 5.76
N ILE A 99 -18.35 2.26 7.09
CA ILE A 99 -19.46 3.02 7.70
C ILE A 99 -19.32 4.51 7.34
N GLU A 100 -18.13 5.09 7.47
CA GLU A 100 -17.88 6.49 7.14
C GLU A 100 -18.21 6.80 5.67
N GLU A 101 -17.86 5.91 4.75
CA GLU A 101 -18.16 6.07 3.31
C GLU A 101 -19.64 5.87 2.95
N MET A 102 -20.38 5.07 3.71
CA MET A 102 -21.80 4.80 3.46
C MET A 102 -22.76 5.73 4.22
N THR A 103 -22.23 6.67 5.00
CA THR A 103 -23.04 7.56 5.84
C THR A 103 -22.65 9.02 5.66
N GLU A 104 -23.59 9.92 5.91
CA GLU A 104 -23.34 11.35 5.95
C GLU A 104 -23.37 11.85 7.39
N MET A 105 -22.36 12.65 7.75
CA MET A 105 -22.28 13.24 9.09
C MET A 105 -23.31 14.34 9.25
N LYS A 106 -24.16 14.25 10.29
CA LYS A 106 -25.12 15.29 10.65
C LYS A 106 -24.86 15.80 12.06
N LEU A 107 -24.56 17.09 12.19
CA LEU A 107 -24.53 17.76 13.48
C LEU A 107 -25.94 18.17 13.90
N VAL A 108 -26.35 17.78 15.11
CA VAL A 108 -27.60 18.21 15.72
C VAL A 108 -27.29 18.86 17.06
N THR A 109 -27.72 20.11 17.22
CA THR A 109 -27.56 20.86 18.49
C THR A 109 -28.93 21.19 19.04
N PHE A 110 -29.14 20.94 20.34
CA PHE A 110 -30.33 21.32 21.07
C PHE A 110 -30.01 22.50 22.01
N ASN A 111 -30.54 23.68 21.77
CA ASN A 111 -30.44 24.77 22.70
C ASN A 111 -31.69 24.73 23.60
N ARG A 112 -31.59 24.13 24.77
CA ARG A 112 -32.63 24.10 25.79
C ARG A 112 -32.34 25.25 26.77
N ARG A 113 -32.72 26.48 26.36
CA ARG A 113 -32.77 27.56 27.36
C ARG A 113 -34.12 27.38 28.12
N PRO A 114 -34.12 27.55 29.46
CA PRO A 114 -35.31 27.53 30.26
C PRO A 114 -36.17 28.77 29.92
#